data_19acfef434c5e83779c32104e89719df
#
_entry.id   19acfef434c5e83779c32104e89719df
#
_cell.length_a   1.000
_cell.length_b   1.000
_cell.length_c   1.000
_cell.angle_alpha   90.00
_cell.angle_beta   90.00
_cell.angle_gamma   90.00
#
_symmetry.space_group_name_H-M   'P 1'
#
loop_
_entity.id
_entity.type
_entity.pdbx_description
1 polymer ?
#
loop_
_entity_poly.entity_id
_entity_poly.type
_entity_poly.pdbx_seq_one_letter_code
_entity_poly.pdbx_strand_id
1 'polypeptide(L)'
;KLYIAEDDNRNHTTSMFEAPDARASVGWTRTAEQSIEQLKRNFAYALSKGCGLYLYSLAGTYFTDKQLWETASAMMQEMTLSLGLERKSVSDIAVFYDEQSPAYMPYSGSDLTNELLYKGLLLTQRKELYNLGAPYDTYLLDDLEKGLVPEHKINIMLSATQVTEAERRAISEKLQKNGNVIIWV
;
A
#
# COMPACT_ATOMS: atom_id res chain seq x y z
N LYS A 1 -6.73 5.53 11.59
CA LYS A 1 -7.66 5.29 10.44
C LYS A 1 -7.76 3.80 10.23
N LEU A 2 -8.97 3.29 9.91
CA LEU A 2 -9.18 1.90 9.54
C LEU A 2 -9.10 1.81 8.01
N TYR A 3 -8.23 0.94 7.50
CA TYR A 3 -8.16 0.60 6.10
C TYR A 3 -8.64 -0.83 5.90
N ILE A 4 -9.41 -1.05 4.86
CA ILE A 4 -9.88 -2.36 4.44
C ILE A 4 -9.45 -2.55 3.00
N ALA A 5 -8.62 -3.56 2.75
CA ALA A 5 -8.20 -3.93 1.41
C ALA A 5 -9.31 -4.78 0.75
N GLU A 6 -9.58 -4.50 -0.50
CA GLU A 6 -10.44 -5.32 -1.34
C GLU A 6 -9.59 -6.35 -2.10
N ASP A 7 -9.97 -7.62 -2.01
CA ASP A 7 -9.42 -8.67 -2.84
C ASP A 7 -10.41 -9.00 -3.96
N ASP A 8 -10.18 -8.39 -5.12
CA ASP A 8 -10.94 -8.59 -6.35
C ASP A 8 -10.20 -9.49 -7.34
N ASN A 9 -9.29 -10.33 -6.87
CA ASN A 9 -8.56 -11.23 -7.74
C ASN A 9 -9.45 -12.34 -8.28
N ARG A 10 -9.29 -12.63 -9.57
CA ARG A 10 -9.96 -13.76 -10.21
C ARG A 10 -9.27 -15.06 -9.82
N ASN A 11 -10.05 -16.05 -9.46
CA ASN A 11 -9.54 -17.37 -9.08
C ASN A 11 -9.99 -18.46 -10.08
N HIS A 12 -9.60 -19.69 -9.87
CA HIS A 12 -9.87 -20.81 -10.77
C HIS A 12 -11.37 -21.14 -10.93
N THR A 13 -12.23 -20.69 -10.00
CA THR A 13 -13.69 -20.88 -10.09
C THR A 13 -14.40 -19.72 -10.78
N THR A 14 -13.68 -18.65 -11.13
CA THR A 14 -14.27 -17.50 -11.81
C THR A 14 -14.87 -17.89 -13.14
N SER A 15 -16.12 -17.47 -13.38
CA SER A 15 -16.90 -17.84 -14.57
C SER A 15 -16.21 -17.48 -15.88
N MET A 16 -16.38 -18.35 -16.89
CA MET A 16 -15.91 -18.16 -18.27
C MET A 16 -16.57 -16.98 -19.00
N PHE A 17 -17.65 -16.42 -18.46
CA PHE A 17 -18.35 -15.29 -19.10
C PHE A 17 -17.62 -13.95 -18.95
N GLU A 18 -16.58 -13.90 -18.15
CA GLU A 18 -15.73 -12.71 -18.07
C GLU A 18 -14.80 -12.61 -19.27
N ALA A 19 -14.64 -11.40 -19.79
CA ALA A 19 -13.77 -11.15 -20.92
C ALA A 19 -12.33 -11.61 -20.62
N PRO A 20 -11.61 -12.23 -21.56
CA PRO A 20 -10.23 -12.68 -21.39
C PRO A 20 -9.29 -11.55 -20.91
N ASP A 21 -9.50 -10.34 -21.39
CA ASP A 21 -8.70 -9.16 -21.03
C ASP A 21 -8.89 -8.74 -19.57
N ALA A 22 -10.11 -8.84 -19.04
CA ALA A 22 -10.39 -8.58 -17.64
C ALA A 22 -9.67 -9.58 -16.71
N ARG A 23 -9.51 -10.83 -17.14
CA ARG A 23 -8.77 -11.87 -16.39
C ARG A 23 -7.29 -11.58 -16.32
N ALA A 24 -6.71 -11.13 -17.41
CA ALA A 24 -5.29 -10.79 -17.47
C ALA A 24 -4.94 -9.59 -16.57
N SER A 25 -5.86 -8.63 -16.46
CA SER A 25 -5.64 -7.39 -15.71
C SER A 25 -5.79 -7.51 -14.19
N VAL A 26 -6.49 -8.54 -13.68
CA VAL A 26 -6.83 -8.69 -12.26
C VAL A 26 -6.28 -9.96 -11.60
N GLY A 27 -5.16 -10.47 -12.10
CA GLY A 27 -4.41 -11.54 -11.44
C GLY A 27 -5.11 -12.89 -11.40
N TRP A 28 -5.72 -13.33 -12.51
CA TRP A 28 -6.42 -14.59 -12.57
C TRP A 28 -5.52 -15.81 -12.36
N THR A 29 -5.91 -16.69 -11.45
CA THR A 29 -5.29 -17.99 -11.19
C THR A 29 -6.09 -19.13 -11.85
N ARG A 30 -5.40 -20.19 -12.25
CA ARG A 30 -5.98 -21.28 -13.05
C ARG A 30 -6.22 -22.57 -12.29
N THR A 31 -5.59 -22.74 -11.14
CA THR A 31 -5.72 -23.95 -10.32
C THR A 31 -6.14 -23.57 -8.89
N ALA A 32 -6.73 -24.53 -8.18
CA ALA A 32 -7.10 -24.34 -6.77
C ALA A 32 -5.87 -23.96 -5.93
N GLU A 33 -4.75 -24.64 -6.12
CA GLU A 33 -3.49 -24.36 -5.42
C GLU A 33 -3.03 -22.91 -5.65
N GLN A 34 -2.97 -22.46 -6.90
CA GLN A 34 -2.59 -21.08 -7.22
C GLN A 34 -3.54 -20.07 -6.57
N SER A 35 -4.84 -20.35 -6.55
CA SER A 35 -5.84 -19.48 -5.94
C SER A 35 -5.66 -19.39 -4.43
N ILE A 36 -5.39 -20.51 -3.78
CA ILE A 36 -5.13 -20.57 -2.34
C ILE A 36 -3.87 -19.79 -1.99
N GLU A 37 -2.79 -19.97 -2.72
CA GLU A 37 -1.53 -19.25 -2.46
C GLU A 37 -1.66 -17.73 -2.74
N GLN A 38 -2.42 -17.34 -3.76
CA GLN A 38 -2.73 -15.94 -3.99
C GLN A 38 -3.54 -15.34 -2.84
N LEU A 39 -4.56 -16.04 -2.36
CA LEU A 39 -5.39 -15.61 -1.25
C LEU A 39 -4.56 -15.47 0.03
N LYS A 40 -3.71 -16.44 0.36
CA LYS A 40 -2.78 -16.38 1.49
C LYS A 40 -1.82 -15.19 1.40
N ARG A 41 -1.25 -14.94 0.24
CA ARG A 41 -0.35 -13.81 0.00
C ARG A 41 -1.06 -12.48 0.26
N ASN A 42 -2.26 -12.30 -0.28
CA ASN A 42 -3.04 -11.07 -0.12
C ASN A 42 -3.45 -10.85 1.33
N PHE A 43 -3.84 -11.93 2.01
CA PHE A 43 -4.11 -11.92 3.44
C PHE A 43 -2.87 -11.54 4.26
N ALA A 44 -1.73 -12.18 4.02
CA ALA A 44 -0.49 -11.87 4.73
C ALA A 44 -0.06 -10.41 4.54
N TYR A 45 -0.25 -9.87 3.33
CA TYR A 45 -0.01 -8.46 3.04
C TYR A 45 -0.93 -7.56 3.86
N ALA A 46 -2.25 -7.80 3.85
CA ALA A 46 -3.21 -7.01 4.63
C ALA A 46 -2.89 -7.07 6.13
N LEU A 47 -2.58 -8.26 6.64
CA LEU A 47 -2.21 -8.48 8.04
C LEU A 47 -0.94 -7.71 8.41
N SER A 48 0.10 -7.78 7.57
CA SER A 48 1.37 -7.07 7.80
C SER A 48 1.21 -5.55 7.84
N LYS A 49 0.22 -5.01 7.12
CA LYS A 49 -0.09 -3.58 7.10
C LYS A 49 -1.14 -3.17 8.15
N GLY A 50 -1.64 -4.10 8.94
CA GLY A 50 -2.69 -3.82 9.92
C GLY A 50 -4.03 -3.42 9.29
N CYS A 51 -4.27 -3.84 8.04
CA CYS A 51 -5.50 -3.60 7.31
C CYS A 51 -6.50 -4.74 7.52
N GLY A 52 -7.80 -4.42 7.44
CA GLY A 52 -8.82 -5.45 7.20
C GLY A 52 -8.74 -5.95 5.75
N LEU A 53 -9.32 -7.12 5.49
CA LEU A 53 -9.44 -7.67 4.15
C LEU A 53 -10.89 -8.10 3.92
N TYR A 54 -11.46 -7.80 2.76
CA TYR A 54 -12.68 -8.45 2.33
C TYR A 54 -12.52 -9.04 0.93
N LEU A 55 -13.21 -10.15 0.72
CA LEU A 55 -13.19 -10.88 -0.53
C LEU A 55 -14.37 -10.41 -1.40
N TYR A 56 -14.06 -9.87 -2.55
CA TYR A 56 -15.05 -9.37 -3.49
C TYR A 56 -15.37 -10.40 -4.57
N SER A 57 -16.64 -10.59 -4.87
CA SER A 57 -17.09 -11.48 -5.94
C SER A 57 -18.13 -10.78 -6.81
N LEU A 58 -17.69 -10.22 -7.93
CA LEU A 58 -18.55 -9.47 -8.85
C LEU A 58 -19.71 -10.29 -9.42
N ALA A 59 -19.44 -11.54 -9.78
CA ALA A 59 -20.40 -12.43 -10.44
C ALA A 59 -20.96 -13.53 -9.51
N GLY A 60 -20.61 -13.52 -8.24
CA GLY A 60 -21.05 -14.54 -7.26
C GLY A 60 -20.43 -15.93 -7.47
N THR A 61 -19.42 -16.07 -8.33
CA THR A 61 -18.84 -17.36 -8.72
C THR A 61 -17.41 -17.57 -8.28
N TYR A 62 -16.75 -16.56 -7.69
CA TYR A 62 -15.32 -16.58 -7.39
C TYR A 62 -14.94 -17.55 -6.27
N PHE A 63 -15.85 -17.88 -5.39
CA PHE A 63 -15.58 -18.65 -4.20
C PHE A 63 -16.50 -19.88 -4.10
N THR A 64 -16.63 -20.64 -5.19
CA THR A 64 -17.45 -21.87 -5.19
C THR A 64 -16.68 -23.12 -4.76
N ASP A 65 -15.34 -23.04 -4.64
CA ASP A 65 -14.50 -24.14 -4.16
C ASP A 65 -14.45 -24.17 -2.63
N LYS A 66 -14.73 -25.36 -2.06
CA LYS A 66 -14.69 -25.58 -0.62
C LYS A 66 -13.34 -25.25 0.02
N GLN A 67 -12.22 -25.57 -0.65
CA GLN A 67 -10.88 -25.32 -0.12
C GLN A 67 -10.58 -23.82 0.01
N LEU A 68 -11.13 -22.98 -0.86
CA LEU A 68 -11.02 -21.51 -0.71
C LEU A 68 -11.72 -21.04 0.55
N TRP A 69 -12.90 -21.56 0.87
CA TRP A 69 -13.62 -21.20 2.10
C TRP A 69 -12.92 -21.71 3.37
N GLU A 70 -12.38 -22.91 3.34
CA GLU A 70 -11.58 -23.45 4.45
C GLU A 70 -10.34 -22.59 4.71
N THR A 71 -9.66 -22.16 3.63
CA THR A 71 -8.52 -21.25 3.72
C THR A 71 -8.96 -19.88 4.26
N ALA A 72 -10.02 -19.30 3.74
CA ALA A 72 -10.53 -18.01 4.20
C ALA A 72 -10.95 -18.06 5.68
N SER A 73 -11.57 -19.16 6.12
CA SER A 73 -11.95 -19.36 7.53
C SER A 73 -10.74 -19.43 8.45
N ALA A 74 -9.68 -20.16 8.06
CA ALA A 74 -8.44 -20.20 8.83
C ALA A 74 -7.77 -18.82 8.92
N MET A 75 -7.72 -18.08 7.81
CA MET A 75 -7.19 -16.71 7.78
C MET A 75 -7.99 -15.75 8.68
N MET A 76 -9.31 -15.89 8.72
CA MET A 76 -10.16 -15.09 9.61
C MET A 76 -9.84 -15.35 11.10
N GLN A 77 -9.57 -16.59 11.46
CA GLN A 77 -9.15 -16.95 12.82
C GLN A 77 -7.83 -16.28 13.17
N GLU A 78 -6.83 -16.35 12.30
CA GLU A 78 -5.52 -15.70 12.49
C GLU A 78 -5.66 -14.16 12.59
N MET A 79 -6.49 -13.56 11.75
CA MET A 79 -6.75 -12.12 11.80
C MET A 79 -7.41 -11.73 13.13
N THR A 80 -8.34 -12.52 13.62
CA THR A 80 -9.01 -12.29 14.90
C THR A 80 -8.02 -12.39 16.07
N LEU A 81 -7.15 -13.40 16.07
CA LEU A 81 -6.08 -13.53 17.06
C LEU A 81 -5.15 -12.32 17.04
N SER A 82 -4.82 -11.84 15.85
CA SER A 82 -3.92 -10.69 15.68
C SER A 82 -4.44 -9.38 16.27
N LEU A 83 -5.76 -9.24 16.46
CA LEU A 83 -6.35 -8.04 17.07
C LEU A 83 -5.95 -7.85 18.53
N GLY A 84 -5.61 -8.94 19.23
CA GLY A 84 -5.12 -8.91 20.62
C GLY A 84 -3.61 -8.66 20.75
N LEU A 85 -2.88 -8.59 19.65
CA LEU A 85 -1.43 -8.43 19.67
C LEU A 85 -1.04 -6.94 19.58
N GLU A 86 0.02 -6.57 20.33
CA GLU A 86 0.63 -5.25 20.17
C GLU A 86 1.30 -5.16 18.80
N ARG A 87 0.96 -4.11 18.06
CA ARG A 87 1.53 -3.86 16.73
C ARG A 87 2.49 -2.67 16.81
N LYS A 88 3.75 -2.96 16.57
CA LYS A 88 4.79 -1.93 16.39
C LYS A 88 5.42 -2.12 15.03
N SER A 89 5.62 -1.02 14.32
CA SER A 89 6.45 -1.06 13.13
C SER A 89 7.88 -1.45 13.51
N VAL A 90 8.49 -2.29 12.67
CA VAL A 90 9.91 -2.67 12.74
C VAL A 90 10.72 -1.97 11.65
N SER A 91 10.10 -1.02 10.95
CA SER A 91 10.72 -0.30 9.84
C SER A 91 11.67 0.79 10.35
N ASP A 92 12.87 0.83 9.80
CA ASP A 92 13.79 1.97 9.93
C ASP A 92 13.53 3.06 8.89
N ILE A 93 12.59 2.84 7.95
CA ILE A 93 12.32 3.71 6.80
C ILE A 93 10.91 4.28 6.90
N ALA A 94 10.79 5.60 6.86
CA ALA A 94 9.54 6.32 6.64
C ALA A 94 9.50 6.91 5.23
N VAL A 95 8.37 6.77 4.55
CA VAL A 95 8.11 7.39 3.26
C VAL A 95 6.97 8.40 3.44
N PHE A 96 7.25 9.64 3.13
CA PHE A 96 6.30 10.74 3.28
C PHE A 96 5.72 11.12 1.92
N TYR A 97 4.42 11.31 1.89
CA TYR A 97 3.68 11.88 0.76
C TYR A 97 3.11 13.23 1.18
N ASP A 98 3.28 14.22 0.32
CA ASP A 98 2.61 15.50 0.48
C ASP A 98 1.36 15.54 -0.40
N GLU A 99 0.19 15.64 0.23
CA GLU A 99 -1.10 15.70 -0.49
C GLU A 99 -1.33 17.06 -1.15
N GLN A 100 -0.65 18.11 -0.73
CA GLN A 100 -0.83 19.47 -1.23
C GLN A 100 0.02 19.77 -2.47
N SER A 101 1.24 19.25 -2.53
CA SER A 101 2.17 19.50 -3.64
C SER A 101 1.58 19.22 -5.02
N PRO A 102 0.82 18.14 -5.26
CA PRO A 102 0.18 17.91 -6.55
C PRO A 102 -0.77 19.01 -7.01
N ALA A 103 -1.40 19.74 -6.09
CA ALA A 103 -2.30 20.84 -6.42
C ALA A 103 -1.58 22.07 -7.02
N TYR A 104 -0.28 22.18 -6.78
CA TYR A 104 0.57 23.24 -7.32
C TYR A 104 1.34 22.83 -8.58
N MET A 105 1.19 21.58 -9.01
CA MET A 105 1.81 21.11 -10.25
C MET A 105 0.89 21.39 -11.44
N PRO A 106 1.43 21.88 -12.55
CA PRO A 106 0.64 22.04 -13.76
C PRO A 106 0.17 20.64 -14.24
N TYR A 107 -1.12 20.48 -14.38
CA TYR A 107 -1.73 19.29 -14.96
C TYR A 107 -2.15 19.57 -16.39
N SER A 108 -1.46 18.97 -17.35
CA SER A 108 -1.98 18.84 -18.70
C SER A 108 -1.95 17.36 -19.09
N GLY A 109 -3.06 16.85 -19.58
CA GLY A 109 -3.29 15.43 -19.81
C GLY A 109 -2.35 14.74 -20.83
N SER A 110 -1.46 15.49 -21.47
CA SER A 110 -0.49 15.00 -22.46
C SER A 110 0.93 15.53 -22.26
N ASP A 111 1.21 16.17 -21.11
CA ASP A 111 2.43 16.94 -20.91
C ASP A 111 3.52 16.06 -20.30
N LEU A 112 4.75 16.23 -20.81
CA LEU A 112 5.99 15.67 -20.28
C LEU A 112 6.14 15.94 -18.77
N THR A 113 5.66 17.09 -18.29
CA THR A 113 5.67 17.48 -16.88
C THR A 113 4.87 16.50 -16.02
N ASN A 114 3.67 16.09 -16.46
CA ASN A 114 2.85 15.11 -15.76
C ASN A 114 3.54 13.72 -15.74
N GLU A 115 4.12 13.30 -16.85
CA GLU A 115 4.87 12.04 -16.94
C GLU A 115 6.11 12.04 -16.04
N LEU A 116 6.88 13.11 -16.04
CA LEU A 116 8.12 13.18 -15.29
C LEU A 116 7.89 13.46 -13.80
N LEU A 117 7.06 14.44 -13.46
CA LEU A 117 6.88 14.86 -12.08
C LEU A 117 5.89 13.95 -11.34
N TYR A 118 4.68 13.81 -11.84
CA TYR A 118 3.68 13.02 -11.12
C TYR A 118 3.94 11.51 -11.23
N LYS A 119 4.06 10.99 -12.45
CA LYS A 119 4.29 9.56 -12.65
C LYS A 119 5.71 9.14 -12.23
N GLY A 120 6.73 9.92 -12.59
CA GLY A 120 8.10 9.63 -12.26
C GLY A 120 8.40 9.72 -10.77
N LEU A 121 8.12 10.86 -10.16
CA LEU A 121 8.51 11.15 -8.78
C LEU A 121 7.57 10.51 -7.74
N LEU A 122 6.34 10.16 -8.11
CA LEU A 122 5.39 9.57 -7.18
C LEU A 122 5.08 8.10 -7.52
N LEU A 123 4.49 7.84 -8.69
CA LEU A 123 3.99 6.49 -8.98
C LEU A 123 5.12 5.50 -9.25
N THR A 124 6.15 5.89 -10.01
CA THR A 124 7.30 5.04 -10.29
C THR A 124 8.11 4.78 -9.04
N GLN A 125 8.40 5.82 -8.25
CA GLN A 125 9.12 5.67 -6.99
C GLN A 125 8.39 4.76 -6.02
N ARG A 126 7.07 4.87 -5.93
CA ARG A 126 6.24 4.00 -5.11
C ARG A 126 6.35 2.54 -5.53
N LYS A 127 6.41 2.27 -6.85
CA LYS A 127 6.63 0.93 -7.38
C LYS A 127 8.03 0.41 -7.04
N GLU A 128 9.06 1.25 -7.18
CA GLU A 128 10.44 0.85 -6.87
C GLU A 128 10.66 0.61 -5.36
N LEU A 129 9.97 1.33 -4.50
CA LEU A 129 9.98 1.06 -3.06
C LEU A 129 9.48 -0.34 -2.70
N TYR A 130 8.53 -0.91 -3.47
CA TYR A 130 8.14 -2.31 -3.30
C TYR A 130 9.27 -3.29 -3.63
N ASN A 131 10.15 -2.92 -4.58
CA ASN A 131 11.27 -3.74 -5.01
C ASN A 131 12.48 -3.62 -4.08
N LEU A 132 12.47 -2.67 -3.14
CA LEU A 132 13.58 -2.41 -2.23
C LEU A 132 13.91 -3.62 -1.31
N GLY A 133 12.92 -4.47 -1.03
CA GLY A 133 13.09 -5.63 -0.15
C GLY A 133 13.26 -5.28 1.34
N ALA A 134 13.10 -4.02 1.72
CA ALA A 134 13.14 -3.55 3.09
C ALA A 134 11.76 -3.05 3.52
N PRO A 135 11.33 -3.30 4.77
CA PRO A 135 10.07 -2.75 5.27
C PRO A 135 10.14 -1.23 5.37
N TYR A 136 9.06 -0.57 5.01
CA TYR A 136 8.90 0.87 5.20
C TYR A 136 7.48 1.20 5.64
N ASP A 137 7.34 2.27 6.40
CA ASP A 137 6.06 2.86 6.78
C ASP A 137 5.74 4.07 5.91
N THR A 138 4.46 4.32 5.72
CA THR A 138 3.97 5.40 4.87
C THR A 138 3.17 6.39 5.71
N TYR A 139 3.49 7.68 5.57
CA TYR A 139 2.85 8.78 6.27
C TYR A 139 2.51 9.92 5.31
N LEU A 140 1.53 10.71 5.68
CA LEU A 140 1.35 12.02 5.09
C LEU A 140 2.32 13.01 5.76
N LEU A 141 2.75 14.03 5.04
CA LEU A 141 3.64 15.05 5.60
C LEU A 141 2.97 15.79 6.77
N ASP A 142 1.68 16.02 6.70
CA ASP A 142 0.84 16.52 7.79
C ASP A 142 0.90 15.69 9.09
N ASP A 143 1.06 14.36 8.98
CA ASP A 143 1.16 13.49 10.14
C ASP A 143 2.44 13.78 10.95
N LEU A 144 3.50 14.21 10.27
CA LEU A 144 4.73 14.65 10.92
C LEU A 144 4.48 15.92 11.75
N GLU A 145 3.81 16.91 11.18
CA GLU A 145 3.44 18.14 11.90
C GLU A 145 2.62 17.82 13.16
N LYS A 146 1.62 16.96 13.02
CA LYS A 146 0.73 16.52 14.11
C LYS A 146 1.40 15.63 15.17
N GLY A 147 2.67 15.24 14.98
CA GLY A 147 3.39 14.38 15.91
C GLY A 147 2.94 12.93 15.93
N LEU A 148 2.35 12.46 14.85
CA LEU A 148 1.81 11.09 14.71
C LEU A 148 2.84 10.11 14.13
N VAL A 149 4.01 10.60 13.73
CA VAL A 149 5.05 9.79 13.08
C VAL A 149 6.08 9.35 14.12
N PRO A 150 6.29 8.04 14.32
CA PRO A 150 7.39 7.52 15.12
C PRO A 150 8.76 7.91 14.53
N GLU A 151 9.80 7.74 15.32
CA GLU A 151 11.16 8.00 14.85
C GLU A 151 11.61 6.89 13.87
N HIS A 152 12.19 7.30 12.74
CA HIS A 152 12.78 6.45 11.72
C HIS A 152 14.17 6.97 11.36
N LYS A 153 15.06 6.09 10.96
CA LYS A 153 16.44 6.44 10.59
C LYS A 153 16.55 7.05 9.19
N ILE A 154 15.71 6.56 8.27
CA ILE A 154 15.70 7.00 6.87
C ILE A 154 14.31 7.56 6.56
N ASN A 155 14.28 8.78 6.07
CA ASN A 155 13.06 9.52 5.80
C ASN A 155 13.05 9.94 4.33
N ILE A 156 12.17 9.37 3.52
CA ILE A 156 12.08 9.61 2.08
C ILE A 156 10.90 10.54 1.81
N MET A 157 11.16 11.71 1.24
CA MET A 157 10.16 12.69 0.86
C MET A 157 9.82 12.51 -0.61
N LEU A 158 8.67 11.94 -0.91
CA LEU A 158 8.21 11.76 -2.28
C LEU A 158 7.38 12.96 -2.73
N SER A 159 7.85 13.63 -3.78
CA SER A 159 7.09 14.70 -4.45
C SER A 159 6.66 15.86 -3.52
N ALA A 160 7.39 16.11 -2.44
CA ALA A 160 7.14 17.22 -1.52
C ALA A 160 7.76 18.51 -2.06
N THR A 161 7.15 19.09 -3.10
CA THR A 161 7.66 20.27 -3.82
C THR A 161 7.17 21.59 -3.25
N GLN A 162 6.02 21.60 -2.58
CA GLN A 162 5.40 22.79 -1.97
C GLN A 162 5.26 22.59 -0.46
N VAL A 163 6.36 22.72 0.26
CA VAL A 163 6.41 22.53 1.71
C VAL A 163 6.08 23.82 2.44
N THR A 164 5.10 23.78 3.33
CA THR A 164 4.70 24.92 4.17
C THR A 164 5.76 25.23 5.23
N GLU A 165 5.66 26.40 5.85
CA GLU A 165 6.58 26.79 6.94
C GLU A 165 6.43 25.87 8.18
N ALA A 166 5.21 25.40 8.46
CA ALA A 166 4.95 24.47 9.57
C ALA A 166 5.58 23.10 9.32
N GLU A 167 5.45 22.58 8.10
CA GLU A 167 6.09 21.33 7.70
C GLU A 167 7.62 21.43 7.69
N ARG A 168 8.20 22.54 7.19
CA ARG A 168 9.65 22.81 7.26
C ARG A 168 10.17 22.75 8.70
N ARG A 169 9.44 23.37 9.61
CA ARG A 169 9.78 23.35 11.03
C ARG A 169 9.69 21.92 11.58
N ALA A 170 8.62 21.19 11.29
CA ALA A 170 8.45 19.81 11.73
C ALA A 170 9.55 18.90 11.20
N ILE A 171 9.96 19.04 9.92
CA ILE A 171 11.07 18.31 9.32
C ILE A 171 12.37 18.62 10.07
N SER A 172 12.67 19.91 10.30
CA SER A 172 13.89 20.32 10.98
C SER A 172 13.94 19.79 12.42
N GLU A 173 12.86 19.95 13.18
CA GLU A 173 12.82 19.58 14.59
C GLU A 173 12.72 18.08 14.84
N LYS A 174 12.03 17.35 13.97
CA LYS A 174 11.70 15.94 14.21
C LYS A 174 12.54 14.96 13.42
N LEU A 175 13.01 15.33 12.22
CA LEU A 175 13.75 14.41 11.34
C LEU A 175 15.24 14.72 11.28
N GLN A 176 15.66 16.00 11.34
CA GLN A 176 17.08 16.40 11.27
C GLN A 176 17.76 16.23 12.63
N LYS A 177 17.75 15.03 13.18
CA LYS A 177 18.33 14.70 14.48
C LYS A 177 18.90 13.30 14.51
N ASN A 178 19.66 12.95 15.51
CA ASN A 178 20.14 11.60 15.82
C ASN A 178 20.88 10.90 14.67
N GLY A 179 21.41 11.65 13.70
CA GLY A 179 22.05 11.08 12.52
C GLY A 179 21.09 10.50 11.49
N ASN A 180 19.82 10.87 11.56
CA ASN A 180 18.81 10.44 10.58
C ASN A 180 19.16 10.96 9.19
N VAL A 181 18.78 10.19 8.17
CA VAL A 181 18.95 10.53 6.75
C VAL A 181 17.62 11.00 6.18
N ILE A 182 17.64 12.11 5.45
CA ILE A 182 16.49 12.59 4.67
C ILE A 182 16.86 12.52 3.19
N ILE A 183 16.00 11.85 2.42
CA ILE A 183 16.13 11.72 0.96
C ILE A 183 14.97 12.46 0.31
N TRP A 184 15.26 13.44 -0.52
CA TRP A 184 14.27 14.15 -1.33
C TRP A 184 14.26 13.58 -2.75
N VAL A 185 13.06 13.28 -3.25
CA VAL A 185 12.82 12.73 -4.59
C VAL A 185 11.90 13.66 -5.37
#